data_692944dd3846e5f9f3d706eb693eb896
#
_entry.id   692944dd3846e5f9f3d706eb693eb896
#
_cell.length_a   1.000
_cell.length_b   1.000
_cell.length_c   1.000
_cell.angle_alpha   90.00
_cell.angle_beta   90.00
_cell.angle_gamma   90.00
#
_symmetry.space_group_name_H-M   'P 1'
#
loop_
_entity.id
_entity.type
_entity.pdbx_description
1 polymer ?
#
loop_
_entity_poly.entity_id
_entity_poly.type
_entity_poly.pdbx_seq_one_letter_code
_entity_poly.pdbx_strand_id
1 'polypeptide(L)'
;MIRFQTISTSDVQHYQFMENLLIAAFPPEEYRELKELREYTDRTGNFYNNIIFDNETPVGFITYWDFNDFYYVEHFAIDPTLRNGGYGKKTLDYLCKELDRPIVLEVEMPVEEMAKRRINFYQRQGFVVWEKEYKQPPYKPGDDFLPMYLMVFGNLQCEQDFEMIKNKIHKEVYNVKE
;
A
#
# COMPACT_ATOMS: atom_id res chain seq x y z
N MET A 1 -18.47 8.34 7.84
CA MET A 1 -18.41 6.96 7.31
C MET A 1 -17.35 6.88 6.25
N ILE A 2 -16.42 5.96 6.42
CA ILE A 2 -15.30 5.78 5.46
C ILE A 2 -15.80 5.09 4.20
N ARG A 3 -15.36 5.58 3.05
CA ARG A 3 -15.54 4.92 1.76
C ARG A 3 -14.32 5.17 0.87
N PHE A 4 -14.10 4.27 -0.07
CA PHE A 4 -13.06 4.44 -1.09
C PHE A 4 -13.71 4.82 -2.41
N GLN A 5 -13.05 5.73 -3.13
CA GLN A 5 -13.44 6.09 -4.49
C GLN A 5 -12.23 5.88 -5.39
N THR A 6 -12.34 4.93 -6.30
CA THR A 6 -11.31 4.71 -7.33
C THR A 6 -11.32 5.89 -8.30
N ILE A 7 -10.13 6.42 -8.58
CA ILE A 7 -9.98 7.61 -9.42
C ILE A 7 -9.25 7.29 -10.72
N SER A 8 -9.39 8.18 -11.69
CA SER A 8 -8.58 8.22 -12.90
C SER A 8 -7.89 9.58 -12.97
N THR A 9 -6.96 9.75 -13.92
CA THR A 9 -6.29 11.04 -14.10
C THR A 9 -7.22 12.12 -14.65
N SER A 10 -8.36 11.74 -15.21
CA SER A 10 -9.38 12.70 -15.66
C SER A 10 -10.09 13.39 -14.49
N ASP A 11 -10.09 12.79 -13.32
CA ASP A 11 -10.54 13.43 -12.09
C ASP A 11 -9.40 14.29 -11.53
N VAL A 12 -9.19 15.43 -12.13
CA VAL A 12 -8.01 16.28 -11.93
C VAL A 12 -7.85 16.68 -10.46
N GLN A 13 -8.93 17.06 -9.80
CA GLN A 13 -8.89 17.54 -8.42
C GLN A 13 -8.47 16.43 -7.45
N HIS A 14 -9.10 15.28 -7.53
CA HIS A 14 -8.79 14.16 -6.64
C HIS A 14 -7.43 13.53 -6.97
N TYR A 15 -7.07 13.45 -8.23
CA TYR A 15 -5.75 12.96 -8.61
C TYR A 15 -4.65 13.86 -8.06
N GLN A 16 -4.84 15.18 -8.13
CA GLN A 16 -3.87 16.14 -7.59
C GLN A 16 -3.76 16.03 -6.07
N PHE A 17 -4.88 15.81 -5.38
CA PHE A 17 -4.87 15.56 -3.94
C PHE A 17 -4.03 14.32 -3.60
N MET A 18 -4.23 13.22 -4.31
CA MET A 18 -3.48 11.98 -4.11
C MET A 18 -1.99 12.19 -4.37
N GLU A 19 -1.65 12.81 -5.50
CA GLU A 19 -0.25 12.99 -5.90
C GLU A 19 0.49 13.90 -4.92
N ASN A 20 -0.13 14.97 -4.48
CA ASN A 20 0.45 15.88 -3.46
C ASN A 20 0.70 15.15 -2.15
N LEU A 21 -0.24 14.32 -1.72
CA LEU A 21 -0.11 13.56 -0.48
C LEU A 21 0.97 12.47 -0.60
N LEU A 22 1.06 11.80 -1.74
CA LEU A 22 2.11 10.82 -2.02
C LEU A 22 3.50 11.46 -1.89
N ILE A 23 3.70 12.58 -2.55
CA ILE A 23 4.98 13.32 -2.53
C ILE A 23 5.32 13.80 -1.12
N ALA A 24 4.33 14.24 -0.35
CA ALA A 24 4.53 14.73 1.01
C ALA A 24 4.80 13.60 2.01
N ALA A 25 4.20 12.43 1.80
CA ALA A 25 4.25 11.32 2.76
C ALA A 25 5.43 10.36 2.52
N PHE A 26 5.97 10.30 1.30
CA PHE A 26 7.00 9.32 0.92
C PHE A 26 8.16 10.01 0.22
N PRO A 27 9.41 9.55 0.45
CA PRO A 27 10.55 10.05 -0.32
C PRO A 27 10.52 9.53 -1.77
N PRO A 28 11.18 10.23 -2.72
CA PRO A 28 11.10 9.86 -4.15
C PRO A 28 11.50 8.43 -4.48
N GLU A 29 12.39 7.84 -3.71
CA GLU A 29 12.85 6.45 -3.90
C GLU A 29 11.80 5.42 -3.50
N GLU A 30 10.73 5.82 -2.81
CA GLU A 30 9.69 4.92 -2.33
C GLU A 30 8.45 4.87 -3.25
N TYR A 31 8.50 5.51 -4.42
CA TYR A 31 7.43 5.40 -5.41
C TYR A 31 7.98 5.45 -6.83
N ARG A 32 7.19 4.94 -7.78
CA ARG A 32 7.57 4.96 -9.20
C ARG A 32 7.52 6.38 -9.76
N GLU A 33 8.07 6.56 -10.95
CA GLU A 33 7.96 7.85 -11.63
C GLU A 33 6.49 8.28 -11.71
N LEU A 34 6.23 9.56 -11.47
CA LEU A 34 4.85 10.08 -11.42
C LEU A 34 4.11 9.88 -12.75
N LYS A 35 4.82 9.96 -13.86
CA LYS A 35 4.25 9.68 -15.16
C LYS A 35 3.77 8.23 -15.27
N GLU A 36 4.56 7.30 -14.76
CA GLU A 36 4.22 5.88 -14.74
C GLU A 36 3.02 5.60 -13.84
N LEU A 37 2.96 6.25 -12.68
CA LEU A 37 1.82 6.14 -11.78
C LEU A 37 0.52 6.58 -12.45
N ARG A 38 0.57 7.65 -13.25
CA ARG A 38 -0.58 8.11 -14.03
C ARG A 38 -1.05 7.05 -15.03
N GLU A 39 -0.09 6.43 -15.72
CA GLU A 39 -0.40 5.37 -16.68
C GLU A 39 -1.01 4.15 -15.97
N TYR A 40 -0.46 3.73 -14.83
CA TYR A 40 -0.99 2.61 -14.06
C TYR A 40 -2.41 2.90 -13.56
N THR A 41 -2.66 4.11 -13.09
CA THR A 41 -3.98 4.52 -12.60
C THR A 41 -5.05 4.38 -13.69
N ASP A 42 -4.73 4.75 -14.93
CA ASP A 42 -5.70 4.77 -16.03
C ASP A 42 -5.82 3.43 -16.76
N ARG A 43 -4.75 2.64 -16.83
CA ARG A 43 -4.66 1.53 -17.79
C ARG A 43 -4.46 0.15 -17.18
N THR A 44 -4.06 0.07 -15.91
CA THR A 44 -3.81 -1.22 -15.29
C THR A 44 -5.05 -1.71 -14.57
N GLY A 45 -5.71 -2.73 -15.12
CA GLY A 45 -7.03 -3.17 -14.67
C GLY A 45 -7.08 -3.78 -13.27
N ASN A 46 -5.94 -4.21 -12.72
CA ASN A 46 -5.87 -4.78 -11.38
C ASN A 46 -5.18 -3.86 -10.37
N PHE A 47 -4.90 -2.62 -10.76
CA PHE A 47 -4.34 -1.60 -9.86
C PHE A 47 -5.43 -0.58 -9.53
N TYR A 48 -5.65 -0.36 -8.24
CA TYR A 48 -6.70 0.54 -7.73
C TYR A 48 -6.07 1.70 -6.98
N ASN A 49 -6.26 2.90 -7.53
CA ASN A 49 -5.84 4.15 -6.89
C ASN A 49 -7.10 4.81 -6.32
N ASN A 50 -7.19 4.91 -4.99
CA ASN A 50 -8.41 5.32 -4.32
C ASN A 50 -8.18 6.51 -3.42
N ILE A 51 -9.11 7.46 -3.46
CA ILE A 51 -9.24 8.46 -2.41
C ILE A 51 -10.05 7.86 -1.27
N ILE A 52 -9.59 8.10 -0.05
CA ILE A 52 -10.31 7.74 1.17
C ILE A 52 -11.16 8.94 1.58
N PHE A 53 -12.47 8.73 1.68
CA PHE A 53 -13.39 9.76 2.11
C PHE A 53 -13.95 9.43 3.48
N ASP A 54 -14.13 10.44 4.30
CA ASP A 54 -15.04 10.41 5.44
C ASP A 54 -16.24 11.28 5.06
N ASN A 55 -17.36 10.63 4.76
CA ASN A 55 -18.51 11.26 4.12
C ASN A 55 -18.10 11.94 2.80
N GLU A 56 -18.15 13.25 2.71
CA GLU A 56 -17.77 14.00 1.51
C GLU A 56 -16.36 14.60 1.58
N THR A 57 -15.62 14.37 2.67
CA THR A 57 -14.30 14.97 2.88
C THR A 57 -13.21 13.98 2.51
N PRO A 58 -12.30 14.31 1.58
CA PRO A 58 -11.14 13.47 1.32
C PRO A 58 -10.16 13.54 2.50
N VAL A 59 -9.80 12.38 3.06
CA VAL A 59 -8.94 12.31 4.25
C VAL A 59 -7.60 11.63 3.98
N GLY A 60 -7.45 10.98 2.83
CA GLY A 60 -6.21 10.29 2.47
C GLY A 60 -6.36 9.55 1.16
N PHE A 61 -5.36 8.71 0.88
CA PHE A 61 -5.43 7.82 -0.29
C PHE A 61 -4.86 6.45 0.05
N ILE A 62 -5.26 5.46 -0.73
CA ILE A 62 -4.73 4.11 -0.64
C ILE A 62 -4.67 3.50 -2.04
N THR A 63 -3.53 2.89 -2.37
CA THR A 63 -3.39 2.13 -3.61
C THR A 63 -3.21 0.67 -3.29
N TYR A 64 -3.87 -0.20 -4.05
CA TYR A 64 -3.69 -1.63 -3.89
C TYR A 64 -3.84 -2.35 -5.24
N TRP A 65 -3.27 -3.56 -5.26
CA TRP A 65 -3.34 -4.48 -6.40
C TRP A 65 -4.24 -5.65 -6.04
N ASP A 66 -5.05 -6.07 -6.99
CA ASP A 66 -5.84 -7.29 -6.90
C ASP A 66 -5.11 -8.40 -7.70
N PHE A 67 -4.53 -9.35 -6.98
CA PHE A 67 -3.78 -10.44 -7.59
C PHE A 67 -4.56 -11.78 -7.58
N ASN A 68 -5.88 -11.73 -7.45
CA ASN A 68 -6.81 -12.85 -7.40
C ASN A 68 -6.71 -13.67 -6.11
N ASP A 69 -5.53 -14.13 -5.72
CA ASP A 69 -5.34 -14.92 -4.50
C ASP A 69 -5.20 -14.04 -3.26
N PHE A 70 -4.75 -12.81 -3.44
CA PHE A 70 -4.56 -11.83 -2.36
C PHE A 70 -4.55 -10.41 -2.93
N TYR A 71 -4.73 -9.44 -2.04
CA TYR A 71 -4.53 -8.02 -2.36
C TYR A 71 -3.18 -7.57 -1.80
N TYR A 72 -2.53 -6.67 -2.52
CA TYR A 72 -1.30 -6.04 -2.06
C TYR A 72 -1.51 -4.55 -1.94
N VAL A 73 -1.38 -4.00 -0.72
CA VAL A 73 -1.45 -2.55 -0.47
C VAL A 73 -0.06 -1.96 -0.70
N GLU A 74 0.02 -1.05 -1.65
CA GLU A 74 1.31 -0.46 -2.05
C GLU A 74 1.60 0.84 -1.31
N HIS A 75 0.66 1.80 -1.33
CA HIS A 75 0.79 3.08 -0.62
C HIS A 75 -0.48 3.38 0.15
N PHE A 76 -0.31 3.95 1.33
CA PHE A 76 -1.42 4.35 2.19
C PHE A 76 -0.98 5.54 3.04
N ALA A 77 -1.70 6.65 2.95
CA ALA A 77 -1.41 7.84 3.74
C ALA A 77 -2.69 8.59 4.08
N ILE A 78 -2.73 9.11 5.31
CA ILE A 78 -3.78 10.03 5.78
C ILE A 78 -3.21 11.44 5.73
N ASP A 79 -4.03 12.40 5.34
CA ASP A 79 -3.68 13.81 5.33
C ASP A 79 -3.14 14.20 6.73
N PRO A 80 -1.89 14.72 6.82
CA PRO A 80 -1.29 15.03 8.12
C PRO A 80 -2.04 16.08 8.92
N THR A 81 -2.85 16.94 8.27
CA THR A 81 -3.68 17.93 8.97
C THR A 81 -4.85 17.28 9.73
N LEU A 82 -5.14 16.01 9.42
CA LEU A 82 -6.25 15.24 10.02
C LEU A 82 -5.75 14.14 10.96
N ARG A 83 -4.50 14.20 11.38
CA ARG A 83 -3.94 13.23 12.33
C ARG A 83 -4.67 13.34 13.66
N ASN A 84 -4.69 12.21 14.41
CA ASN A 84 -5.38 12.03 15.68
C ASN A 84 -6.91 11.92 15.56
N GLY A 85 -7.45 11.88 14.33
CA GLY A 85 -8.87 11.60 14.09
C GLY A 85 -9.22 10.11 14.01
N GLY A 86 -8.21 9.24 14.15
CA GLY A 86 -8.41 7.79 14.05
C GLY A 86 -8.66 7.29 12.63
N TYR A 87 -8.34 8.08 11.62
CA TYR A 87 -8.62 7.73 10.23
C TYR A 87 -7.83 6.52 9.73
N GLY A 88 -6.60 6.34 10.20
CA GLY A 88 -5.81 5.16 9.84
C GLY A 88 -6.51 3.86 10.26
N LYS A 89 -6.95 3.79 11.50
CA LYS A 89 -7.68 2.63 12.02
C LYS A 89 -9.01 2.43 11.28
N LYS A 90 -9.78 3.49 11.11
CA LYS A 90 -11.07 3.44 10.40
C LYS A 90 -10.90 2.95 8.97
N THR A 91 -9.83 3.40 8.30
CA THR A 91 -9.52 2.97 6.94
C THR A 91 -9.18 1.49 6.86
N LEU A 92 -8.33 1.00 7.78
CA LEU A 92 -7.98 -0.42 7.81
C LEU A 92 -9.17 -1.30 8.18
N ASP A 93 -10.01 -0.86 9.11
CA ASP A 93 -11.25 -1.57 9.44
C ASP A 93 -12.14 -1.70 8.20
N TYR A 94 -12.29 -0.63 7.45
CA TYR A 94 -13.06 -0.62 6.20
C TYR A 94 -12.43 -1.54 5.15
N LEU A 95 -11.11 -1.42 4.94
CA LEU A 95 -10.37 -2.23 3.97
C LEU A 95 -10.53 -3.73 4.25
N CYS A 96 -10.34 -4.14 5.51
CA CYS A 96 -10.41 -5.53 5.90
C CYS A 96 -11.82 -6.11 5.80
N LYS A 97 -12.85 -5.28 5.87
CA LYS A 97 -14.24 -5.70 5.67
C LYS A 97 -14.61 -5.79 4.19
N GLU A 98 -14.15 -4.82 3.40
CA GLU A 98 -14.55 -4.72 1.99
C GLU A 98 -13.78 -5.70 1.10
N LEU A 99 -12.50 -5.93 1.38
CA LEU A 99 -11.71 -6.87 0.60
C LEU A 99 -11.93 -8.29 1.12
N ASP A 100 -12.32 -9.17 0.22
CA ASP A 100 -12.78 -10.53 0.53
C ASP A 100 -11.69 -11.60 0.51
N ARG A 101 -10.43 -11.20 0.30
CA ARG A 101 -9.27 -12.09 0.25
C ARG A 101 -8.15 -11.55 1.13
N PRO A 102 -7.13 -12.36 1.43
CA PRO A 102 -6.01 -11.89 2.25
C PRO A 102 -5.36 -10.61 1.72
N ILE A 103 -4.80 -9.82 2.64
CA ILE A 103 -4.18 -8.53 2.32
C ILE A 103 -2.72 -8.60 2.77
N VAL A 104 -1.82 -8.22 1.87
CA VAL A 104 -0.36 -8.21 2.10
C VAL A 104 0.15 -6.79 1.96
N LEU A 105 1.10 -6.42 2.80
CA LEU A 105 1.83 -5.16 2.66
C LEU A 105 3.28 -5.33 3.11
N GLU A 106 4.12 -4.40 2.68
CA GLU A 106 5.53 -4.36 3.08
C GLU A 106 5.71 -3.35 4.21
N VAL A 107 6.57 -3.69 5.17
CA VAL A 107 6.92 -2.78 6.27
C VAL A 107 8.44 -2.74 6.42
N GLU A 108 8.95 -1.58 6.79
CA GLU A 108 10.36 -1.41 7.09
C GLU A 108 10.78 -2.27 8.28
N MET A 109 12.05 -2.71 8.29
CA MET A 109 12.61 -3.42 9.41
C MET A 109 12.47 -2.58 10.68
N PRO A 110 12.15 -3.21 11.84
CA PRO A 110 11.84 -2.49 13.08
C PRO A 110 13.09 -1.96 13.79
N VAL A 111 13.85 -1.11 13.11
CA VAL A 111 15.07 -0.48 13.64
C VAL A 111 14.72 0.89 14.23
N GLU A 112 14.03 1.72 13.47
CA GLU A 112 13.62 3.04 13.90
C GLU A 112 12.29 2.99 14.67
N GLU A 113 12.07 3.96 15.58
CA GLU A 113 10.83 4.02 16.36
C GLU A 113 9.58 4.13 15.49
N MET A 114 9.67 4.89 14.40
CA MET A 114 8.53 5.04 13.47
C MET A 114 8.18 3.72 12.79
N ALA A 115 9.18 2.93 12.41
CA ALA A 115 8.97 1.61 11.83
C ALA A 115 8.31 0.65 12.83
N LYS A 116 8.77 0.65 14.07
CA LYS A 116 8.18 -0.15 15.15
C LYS A 116 6.72 0.22 15.39
N ARG A 117 6.42 1.51 15.44
CA ARG A 117 5.05 2.02 15.62
C ARG A 117 4.14 1.59 14.47
N ARG A 118 4.65 1.62 13.24
CA ARG A 118 3.89 1.20 12.06
C ARG A 118 3.55 -0.29 12.13
N ILE A 119 4.52 -1.12 12.47
CA ILE A 119 4.28 -2.56 12.66
C ILE A 119 3.24 -2.79 13.76
N ASN A 120 3.39 -2.14 14.91
CA ASN A 120 2.44 -2.25 16.01
C ASN A 120 1.03 -1.81 15.60
N PHE A 121 0.93 -0.76 14.81
CA PHE A 121 -0.35 -0.28 14.30
C PHE A 121 -1.04 -1.36 13.46
N TYR A 122 -0.32 -1.97 12.52
CA TYR A 122 -0.89 -3.04 11.70
C TYR A 122 -1.21 -4.30 12.51
N GLN A 123 -0.37 -4.65 13.47
CA GLN A 123 -0.63 -5.80 14.34
C GLN A 123 -1.93 -5.62 15.13
N ARG A 124 -2.20 -4.42 15.63
CA ARG A 124 -3.45 -4.13 16.33
C ARG A 124 -4.69 -4.27 15.44
N GLN A 125 -4.51 -4.16 14.13
CA GLN A 125 -5.59 -4.33 13.17
C GLN A 125 -5.73 -5.78 12.68
N GLY A 126 -4.90 -6.70 13.21
CA GLY A 126 -4.99 -8.11 12.88
C GLY A 126 -3.99 -8.61 11.86
N PHE A 127 -3.06 -7.77 11.42
CA PHE A 127 -1.97 -8.21 10.53
C PHE A 127 -0.89 -8.94 11.32
N VAL A 128 -0.26 -9.93 10.69
CA VAL A 128 0.81 -10.73 11.26
C VAL A 128 2.10 -10.46 10.49
N VAL A 129 3.20 -10.23 11.22
CA VAL A 129 4.52 -10.08 10.60
C VAL A 129 5.04 -11.45 10.17
N TRP A 130 5.48 -11.54 8.94
CA TRP A 130 6.24 -12.69 8.45
C TRP A 130 7.72 -12.39 8.57
N GLU A 131 8.37 -12.91 9.58
CA GLU A 131 9.79 -12.67 9.87
C GLU A 131 10.70 -13.55 9.00
N LYS A 132 10.48 -13.49 7.70
CA LYS A 132 11.29 -14.18 6.69
C LYS A 132 12.00 -13.15 5.84
N GLU A 133 13.23 -13.43 5.47
CA GLU A 133 14.03 -12.50 4.67
C GLU A 133 13.27 -12.08 3.41
N TYR A 134 13.04 -10.80 3.29
CA TYR A 134 12.38 -10.18 2.15
C TYR A 134 13.09 -8.87 1.81
N LYS A 135 13.27 -8.62 0.52
CA LYS A 135 13.84 -7.36 0.03
C LYS A 135 12.91 -6.73 -0.99
N GLN A 136 12.56 -5.48 -0.74
CA GLN A 136 11.79 -4.68 -1.70
C GLN A 136 12.70 -4.30 -2.86
N PRO A 137 12.33 -4.64 -4.10
CA PRO A 137 13.05 -4.15 -5.27
C PRO A 137 12.94 -2.63 -5.40
N PRO A 138 13.93 -1.97 -6.01
CA PRO A 138 13.84 -0.53 -6.22
C PRO A 138 12.76 -0.18 -7.26
N TYR A 139 12.12 0.97 -7.07
CA TYR A 139 11.21 1.53 -8.07
C TYR A 139 11.96 2.10 -9.27
N LYS A 140 13.17 2.61 -9.05
CA LYS A 140 13.93 3.33 -10.07
C LYS A 140 15.25 2.63 -10.35
N PRO A 141 15.67 2.58 -11.63
CA PRO A 141 16.95 1.96 -11.99
C PRO A 141 18.12 2.57 -11.22
N GLY A 142 18.98 1.72 -10.70
CA GLY A 142 20.18 2.15 -9.99
C GLY A 142 20.01 2.25 -8.48
N ASP A 143 18.80 2.23 -7.96
CA ASP A 143 18.56 2.18 -6.53
C ASP A 143 18.74 0.75 -6.00
N ASP A 144 19.04 0.61 -4.71
CA ASP A 144 19.31 -0.68 -4.08
C ASP A 144 18.01 -1.38 -3.63
N PHE A 145 18.08 -2.69 -3.49
CA PHE A 145 17.05 -3.47 -2.81
C PHE A 145 17.05 -3.10 -1.31
N LEU A 146 15.89 -3.00 -0.72
CA LEU A 146 15.73 -2.59 0.67
C LEU A 146 15.19 -3.75 1.53
N PRO A 147 15.91 -4.17 2.60
CA PRO A 147 15.38 -5.18 3.51
C PRO A 147 14.08 -4.71 4.17
N MET A 148 13.05 -5.55 4.11
CA MET A 148 11.73 -5.29 4.69
C MET A 148 11.13 -6.59 5.24
N TYR A 149 9.98 -6.49 5.89
CA TYR A 149 9.15 -7.64 6.22
C TYR A 149 7.83 -7.53 5.46
N LEU A 150 7.21 -8.66 5.18
CA LEU A 150 5.81 -8.71 4.77
C LEU A 150 4.93 -8.81 6.00
N MET A 151 3.79 -8.13 5.97
CA MET A 151 2.71 -8.32 6.94
C MET A 151 1.47 -8.79 6.21
N VAL A 152 0.73 -9.68 6.83
CA VAL A 152 -0.41 -10.35 6.20
C VAL A 152 -1.63 -10.33 7.11
N PHE A 153 -2.76 -9.95 6.53
CA PHE A 153 -4.07 -10.10 7.14
C PHE A 153 -4.83 -11.17 6.39
N GLY A 154 -5.38 -12.14 7.12
CA GLY A 154 -6.18 -13.19 6.52
C GLY A 154 -5.47 -14.54 6.45
N ASN A 155 -6.05 -15.45 5.72
CA ASN A 155 -5.73 -16.87 5.79
C ASN A 155 -4.64 -17.28 4.79
N LEU A 156 -3.41 -16.80 5.01
CA LEU A 156 -2.22 -17.23 4.28
C LEU A 156 -1.20 -17.79 5.28
N GLN A 157 -0.35 -18.70 4.82
CA GLN A 157 0.66 -19.37 5.65
C GLN A 157 2.06 -19.01 5.14
N CYS A 158 2.90 -18.46 6.01
CA CYS A 158 4.24 -18.00 5.65
C CYS A 158 5.05 -19.08 4.93
N GLU A 159 5.09 -20.28 5.50
CA GLU A 159 5.90 -21.38 4.95
C GLU A 159 5.43 -21.87 3.57
N GLN A 160 4.14 -21.76 3.29
CA GLN A 160 3.56 -22.28 2.04
C GLN A 160 3.42 -21.21 0.97
N ASP A 161 3.12 -19.97 1.37
CA ASP A 161 2.67 -18.93 0.45
C ASP A 161 3.71 -17.85 0.18
N PHE A 162 4.78 -17.77 0.98
CA PHE A 162 5.75 -16.67 0.91
C PHE A 162 6.35 -16.50 -0.49
N GLU A 163 6.84 -17.59 -1.08
CA GLU A 163 7.52 -17.52 -2.39
C GLU A 163 6.56 -17.07 -3.51
N MET A 164 5.35 -17.59 -3.51
CA MET A 164 4.33 -17.18 -4.49
C MET A 164 4.02 -15.70 -4.36
N ILE A 165 3.81 -15.22 -3.14
CA ILE A 165 3.49 -13.82 -2.85
C ILE A 165 4.65 -12.91 -3.24
N LYS A 166 5.86 -13.25 -2.82
CA LYS A 166 7.08 -12.49 -3.15
C LYS A 166 7.24 -12.36 -4.66
N ASN A 167 7.17 -13.48 -5.38
CA ASN A 167 7.37 -13.48 -6.82
C ASN A 167 6.30 -12.65 -7.54
N LYS A 168 5.06 -12.74 -7.09
CA LYS A 168 3.96 -11.97 -7.67
C LYS A 168 4.18 -10.46 -7.48
N ILE A 169 4.52 -10.05 -6.28
CA ILE A 169 4.79 -8.63 -5.97
C ILE A 169 5.99 -8.13 -6.78
N HIS A 170 7.09 -8.88 -6.77
CA HIS A 170 8.30 -8.48 -7.49
C HIS A 170 8.05 -8.30 -8.99
N LYS A 171 7.33 -9.24 -9.57
CA LYS A 171 7.04 -9.22 -11.01
C LYS A 171 6.05 -8.12 -11.40
N GLU A 172 4.92 -8.06 -10.72
CA GLU A 172 3.81 -7.21 -11.13
C GLU A 172 3.91 -5.77 -10.64
N VAL A 173 4.43 -5.56 -9.43
CA VAL A 173 4.56 -4.22 -8.85
C VAL A 173 5.87 -3.56 -9.26
N TYR A 174 6.98 -4.30 -9.19
CA TYR A 174 8.32 -3.75 -9.39
C TYR A 174 8.95 -4.11 -10.73
N ASN A 175 8.25 -4.86 -11.56
CA ASN A 175 8.69 -5.25 -12.89
C ASN A 175 10.04 -6.00 -12.88
N VAL A 176 10.30 -6.78 -11.85
CA VAL A 176 11.50 -7.61 -11.77
C VAL A 176 11.40 -8.71 -12.83
N LYS A 177 12.43 -8.80 -13.65
CA LYS A 177 12.54 -9.85 -14.66
C LYS A 177 13.35 -11.02 -14.09
N GLU A 178 12.89 -12.23 -14.37
CA GLU A 178 13.61 -13.45 -14.00
C GLU A 178 14.88 -13.62 -14.84
#